data_102db5cb9309c69ccde8c50efe4a4bdd
#
_entry.id   102db5cb9309c69ccde8c50efe4a4bdd
#
_cell.length_a   1.000
_cell.length_b   1.000
_cell.length_c   1.000
_cell.angle_alpha   90.00
_cell.angle_beta   90.00
_cell.angle_gamma   90.00
#
_symmetry.space_group_name_H-M   'P 1'
#
loop_
_entity.id
_entity.type
_entity.pdbx_description
1 polymer ?
#
loop_
_entity_poly.entity_id
_entity_poly.type
_entity_poly.pdbx_seq_one_letter_code
_entity_poly.pdbx_strand_id
1 'polypeptide(L)'
;MMKKLILLPFAFITIQLNAQIQMPKASPLGKIEQKVGLADISISYSRPGKKNREVFGEVVPFGETWRLGANENTKITTSENLIFGKDTLKVGTYGLYAKPSKEMWELYFYTESTNWGMPEKWDDSKVALRLKSNIINLNTIVENLTISIDNLQFDAATISISWDKTRVEFPFQLDTKSKVLASIKK
;
A
#
# COMPACT_ATOMS: atom_id res chain seq x y z
N MET A 1 30.09 -41.23 67.03
CA MET A 1 28.90 -40.86 66.27
C MET A 1 29.29 -39.78 65.25
N MET A 2 29.49 -40.14 63.97
CA MET A 2 29.82 -39.18 62.91
C MET A 2 28.51 -38.64 62.28
N LYS A 3 28.28 -37.33 62.44
CA LYS A 3 27.15 -36.64 61.77
C LYS A 3 27.45 -36.43 60.27
N LYS A 4 26.74 -37.11 59.43
CA LYS A 4 26.82 -36.87 57.95
C LYS A 4 26.14 -35.54 57.60
N LEU A 5 26.92 -34.58 57.14
CA LEU A 5 26.49 -33.30 56.66
C LEU A 5 25.96 -33.53 55.17
N ILE A 6 24.68 -33.40 54.93
CA ILE A 6 24.07 -33.51 53.58
C ILE A 6 24.12 -32.11 52.98
N LEU A 7 25.02 -31.89 52.00
CA LEU A 7 25.01 -30.67 51.18
C LEU A 7 23.93 -30.84 50.07
N LEU A 8 22.88 -30.04 50.16
CA LEU A 8 21.88 -29.91 49.08
C LEU A 8 22.44 -28.99 47.98
N PRO A 9 22.53 -29.42 46.71
CA PRO A 9 22.94 -28.50 45.64
C PRO A 9 21.80 -27.51 45.35
N PHE A 10 22.07 -26.22 45.52
CA PHE A 10 21.15 -25.12 45.16
C PHE A 10 21.27 -24.90 43.64
N ALA A 11 20.27 -25.38 42.86
CA ALA A 11 20.23 -25.16 41.45
C ALA A 11 19.78 -23.72 41.17
N PHE A 12 20.71 -22.87 40.72
CA PHE A 12 20.40 -21.53 40.23
C PHE A 12 19.72 -21.63 38.87
N ILE A 13 18.38 -21.41 38.80
CA ILE A 13 17.64 -21.25 37.56
C ILE A 13 17.81 -19.79 37.11
N THR A 14 18.65 -19.56 36.11
CA THR A 14 18.78 -18.25 35.47
C THR A 14 17.63 -18.08 34.48
N ILE A 15 16.60 -17.28 34.80
CA ILE A 15 15.55 -16.86 33.89
C ILE A 15 16.15 -15.79 32.99
N GLN A 16 16.39 -16.11 31.72
CA GLN A 16 16.77 -15.13 30.71
C GLN A 16 15.50 -14.41 30.22
N LEU A 17 15.27 -13.21 30.75
CA LEU A 17 14.23 -12.29 30.24
C LEU A 17 14.74 -11.66 28.93
N ASN A 18 14.31 -12.19 27.81
CA ASN A 18 14.51 -11.53 26.51
C ASN A 18 13.54 -10.34 26.42
N ALA A 19 13.94 -9.17 26.87
CA ALA A 19 13.23 -7.92 26.62
C ALA A 19 13.44 -7.53 25.15
N GLN A 20 12.51 -7.90 24.25
CA GLN A 20 12.48 -7.37 22.89
C GLN A 20 12.02 -5.92 22.93
N ILE A 21 12.96 -4.99 22.77
CA ILE A 21 12.65 -3.57 22.59
C ILE A 21 12.05 -3.42 21.18
N GLN A 22 10.74 -3.12 21.08
CA GLN A 22 10.12 -2.78 19.82
C GLN A 22 10.55 -1.37 19.40
N MET A 23 11.37 -1.29 18.36
CA MET A 23 11.75 -0.02 17.74
C MET A 23 10.70 0.43 16.72
N PRO A 24 10.29 1.72 16.74
CA PRO A 24 9.41 2.25 15.69
C PRO A 24 10.02 2.09 14.30
N LYS A 25 9.23 1.62 13.32
CA LYS A 25 9.70 1.47 11.93
C LYS A 25 9.93 2.86 11.32
N ALA A 26 11.03 3.02 10.58
CA ALA A 26 11.37 4.26 9.88
C ALA A 26 10.35 4.65 8.79
N SER A 27 9.58 3.69 8.29
CA SER A 27 8.45 3.85 7.38
C SER A 27 7.26 3.12 7.98
N PRO A 28 6.46 3.79 8.82
CA PRO A 28 5.34 3.16 9.49
C PRO A 28 4.28 2.69 8.50
N LEU A 29 3.60 1.59 8.82
CA LEU A 29 2.46 1.10 8.05
C LEU A 29 1.27 2.05 8.22
N GLY A 30 0.65 2.45 7.12
CA GLY A 30 -0.62 3.14 7.07
C GLY A 30 -1.68 2.24 6.43
N LYS A 31 -2.93 2.42 6.84
CA LYS A 31 -4.09 1.77 6.24
C LYS A 31 -5.18 2.81 6.01
N ILE A 32 -5.83 2.71 4.85
CA ILE A 32 -7.00 3.50 4.48
C ILE A 32 -8.13 2.51 4.25
N GLU A 33 -9.30 2.81 4.78
CA GLU A 33 -10.53 2.11 4.50
C GLU A 33 -11.58 3.15 4.10
N GLN A 34 -12.16 3.00 2.93
CA GLN A 34 -13.13 3.94 2.38
C GLN A 34 -14.27 3.20 1.69
N LYS A 35 -15.49 3.53 2.07
CA LYS A 35 -16.67 3.12 1.32
C LYS A 35 -16.95 4.14 0.22
N VAL A 36 -17.09 3.66 -1.02
CA VAL A 36 -17.50 4.45 -2.20
C VAL A 36 -18.69 3.72 -2.82
N GLY A 37 -19.84 4.35 -2.90
CA GLY A 37 -21.06 3.67 -3.33
C GLY A 37 -21.32 2.39 -2.53
N LEU A 38 -21.33 1.23 -3.21
CA LEU A 38 -21.44 -0.08 -2.59
C LEU A 38 -20.09 -0.76 -2.32
N ALA A 39 -18.98 -0.19 -2.79
CA ALA A 39 -17.66 -0.77 -2.64
C ALA A 39 -17.03 -0.45 -1.27
N ASP A 40 -16.44 -1.46 -0.65
CA ASP A 40 -15.47 -1.31 0.43
C ASP A 40 -14.07 -1.40 -0.18
N ILE A 41 -13.29 -0.34 -0.04
CA ILE A 41 -11.94 -0.24 -0.59
C ILE A 41 -10.97 -0.07 0.57
N SER A 42 -9.92 -0.89 0.62
CA SER A 42 -8.84 -0.73 1.59
C SER A 42 -7.49 -0.68 0.90
N ILE A 43 -6.61 0.22 1.38
CA ILE A 43 -5.22 0.32 0.91
C ILE A 43 -4.31 0.27 2.12
N SER A 44 -3.34 -0.65 2.12
CA SER A 44 -2.30 -0.73 3.14
C SER A 44 -0.93 -0.54 2.52
N TYR A 45 -0.10 0.34 3.11
CA TYR A 45 1.20 0.72 2.57
C TYR A 45 2.12 1.26 3.66
N SER A 46 3.42 1.06 3.51
CA SER A 46 4.41 1.71 4.37
C SER A 46 4.72 3.11 3.84
N ARG A 47 4.81 4.09 4.77
CA ARG A 47 4.91 5.52 4.49
C ARG A 47 6.33 6.05 4.71
N PRO A 48 7.26 5.91 3.73
CA PRO A 48 8.59 6.50 3.84
C PRO A 48 8.51 8.03 3.87
N GLY A 49 9.40 8.65 4.66
CA GLY A 49 9.61 10.09 4.68
C GLY A 49 10.65 10.52 3.63
N LYS A 50 10.49 11.72 3.10
CA LYS A 50 11.46 12.39 2.21
C LYS A 50 12.80 12.62 2.91
N LYS A 51 12.80 13.11 4.14
CA LYS A 51 13.98 13.33 4.98
C LYS A 51 15.09 14.13 4.27
N ASN A 52 14.72 15.26 3.68
CA ASN A 52 15.61 16.18 2.94
C ASN A 52 16.31 15.57 1.71
N ARG A 53 15.86 14.40 1.20
CA ARG A 53 16.38 13.77 -0.02
C ARG A 53 15.59 14.20 -1.25
N GLU A 54 16.19 14.13 -2.41
CA GLU A 54 15.45 14.12 -3.68
C GLU A 54 14.73 12.78 -3.82
N VAL A 55 13.38 12.82 -3.96
CA VAL A 55 12.59 11.60 -3.96
C VAL A 55 12.63 10.94 -5.33
N PHE A 56 12.14 11.64 -6.37
CA PHE A 56 12.04 11.08 -7.71
C PHE A 56 13.29 11.40 -8.52
N GLY A 57 13.97 10.37 -8.98
CA GLY A 57 15.27 10.42 -9.63
C GLY A 57 16.40 9.84 -8.77
N GLU A 58 16.32 9.96 -7.43
CA GLU A 58 17.32 9.40 -6.51
C GLU A 58 16.75 8.26 -5.65
N VAL A 59 15.80 8.55 -4.72
CA VAL A 59 15.22 7.51 -3.84
C VAL A 59 14.36 6.54 -4.63
N VAL A 60 13.63 7.05 -5.60
CA VAL A 60 12.83 6.29 -6.57
C VAL A 60 13.31 6.66 -7.96
N PRO A 61 14.15 5.84 -8.61
CA PRO A 61 14.68 6.12 -9.94
C PRO A 61 13.58 6.26 -11.00
N PHE A 62 13.74 7.17 -11.93
CA PHE A 62 12.83 7.29 -13.05
C PHE A 62 12.96 6.09 -14.00
N GLY A 63 11.83 5.64 -14.53
CA GLY A 63 11.78 4.53 -15.49
C GLY A 63 11.91 3.14 -14.86
N GLU A 64 12.05 3.04 -13.53
CA GLU A 64 12.09 1.77 -12.80
C GLU A 64 10.77 1.48 -12.09
N THR A 65 10.40 0.20 -12.02
CA THR A 65 9.21 -0.21 -11.27
C THR A 65 9.51 -0.21 -9.78
N TRP A 66 8.64 0.44 -9.01
CA TRP A 66 8.75 0.62 -7.57
C TRP A 66 7.52 0.05 -6.85
N ARG A 67 7.73 -0.59 -5.68
CA ARG A 67 6.66 -1.18 -4.83
C ARG A 67 5.71 -0.18 -4.18
N LEU A 68 5.71 1.08 -4.62
CA LEU A 68 4.85 2.17 -4.16
C LEU A 68 4.84 2.34 -2.63
N GLY A 69 6.01 2.29 -2.02
CA GLY A 69 6.18 2.38 -0.57
C GLY A 69 7.54 1.88 -0.12
N ALA A 70 7.57 1.32 1.07
CA ALA A 70 8.74 0.71 1.70
C ALA A 70 8.33 -0.61 2.37
N ASN A 71 9.31 -1.44 2.78
CA ASN A 71 9.08 -2.74 3.41
C ASN A 71 8.25 -3.68 2.51
N GLU A 72 7.09 -4.15 2.99
CA GLU A 72 6.14 -4.94 2.21
C GLU A 72 5.60 -4.12 1.03
N ASN A 73 5.14 -4.80 -0.03
CA ASN A 73 4.47 -4.12 -1.13
C ASN A 73 3.16 -3.46 -0.68
N THR A 74 2.82 -2.37 -1.32
CA THR A 74 1.52 -1.71 -1.14
C THR A 74 0.42 -2.60 -1.69
N LYS A 75 -0.72 -2.69 -0.97
CA LYS A 75 -1.86 -3.53 -1.34
C LYS A 75 -3.13 -2.70 -1.43
N ILE A 76 -3.95 -3.01 -2.42
CA ILE A 76 -5.34 -2.55 -2.50
C ILE A 76 -6.28 -3.74 -2.52
N THR A 77 -7.36 -3.65 -1.77
CA THR A 77 -8.48 -4.60 -1.83
C THR A 77 -9.76 -3.84 -2.16
N THR A 78 -10.55 -4.39 -3.07
CA THR A 78 -11.87 -3.84 -3.41
C THR A 78 -12.92 -4.93 -3.40
N SER A 79 -14.10 -4.64 -2.82
CA SER A 79 -15.25 -5.55 -2.81
C SER A 79 -16.11 -5.46 -4.06
N GLU A 80 -15.84 -4.49 -4.96
CA GLU A 80 -16.54 -4.25 -6.20
C GLU A 80 -15.58 -3.97 -7.34
N ASN A 81 -16.02 -4.12 -8.59
CA ASN A 81 -15.24 -3.72 -9.75
C ASN A 81 -15.03 -2.20 -9.76
N LEU A 82 -13.79 -1.76 -9.99
CA LEU A 82 -13.45 -0.34 -10.19
C LEU A 82 -13.27 -0.08 -11.68
N ILE A 83 -13.97 0.92 -12.23
CA ILE A 83 -13.97 1.27 -13.65
C ILE A 83 -13.12 2.53 -13.83
N PHE A 84 -11.98 2.39 -14.50
CA PHE A 84 -11.04 3.46 -14.85
C PHE A 84 -11.18 3.78 -16.34
N GLY A 85 -12.09 4.72 -16.69
CA GLY A 85 -12.40 5.02 -18.09
C GLY A 85 -12.96 3.80 -18.82
N LYS A 86 -12.20 3.22 -19.75
CA LYS A 86 -12.59 2.00 -20.50
C LYS A 86 -12.13 0.70 -19.84
N ASP A 87 -11.26 0.78 -18.87
CA ASP A 87 -10.62 -0.37 -18.25
C ASP A 87 -11.27 -0.70 -16.90
N THR A 88 -11.33 -1.97 -16.53
CA THR A 88 -11.99 -2.43 -15.31
C THR A 88 -11.06 -3.29 -14.48
N LEU A 89 -10.79 -2.86 -13.25
CA LEU A 89 -10.21 -3.70 -12.22
C LEU A 89 -11.31 -4.55 -11.58
N LYS A 90 -11.15 -5.86 -11.61
CA LYS A 90 -12.12 -6.78 -10.99
C LYS A 90 -12.02 -6.73 -9.46
N VAL A 91 -13.08 -7.20 -8.79
CA VAL A 91 -13.06 -7.44 -7.34
C VAL A 91 -11.88 -8.32 -6.96
N GLY A 92 -11.18 -7.97 -5.87
CA GLY A 92 -10.01 -8.72 -5.42
C GLY A 92 -8.99 -7.91 -4.62
N THR A 93 -7.86 -8.55 -4.34
CA THR A 93 -6.70 -7.93 -3.69
C THR A 93 -5.52 -7.93 -4.65
N TYR A 94 -4.86 -6.79 -4.78
CA TYR A 94 -3.75 -6.57 -5.72
C TYR A 94 -2.58 -5.90 -5.02
N GLY A 95 -1.37 -6.29 -5.42
CA GLY A 95 -0.17 -5.51 -5.15
C GLY A 95 -0.16 -4.26 -6.02
N LEU A 96 0.15 -3.10 -5.45
CA LEU A 96 0.31 -1.86 -6.19
C LEU A 96 1.80 -1.59 -6.42
N TYR A 97 2.13 -1.33 -7.68
CA TYR A 97 3.47 -0.90 -8.11
C TYR A 97 3.33 0.34 -8.99
N ALA A 98 4.35 1.16 -9.01
CA ALA A 98 4.38 2.34 -9.87
C ALA A 98 5.71 2.44 -10.63
N LYS A 99 5.67 3.04 -11.80
CA LYS A 99 6.85 3.39 -12.60
C LYS A 99 6.81 4.89 -12.88
N PRO A 100 7.52 5.71 -12.09
CA PRO A 100 7.57 7.14 -12.29
C PRO A 100 8.40 7.53 -13.51
N SER A 101 7.98 8.58 -14.21
CA SER A 101 8.81 9.36 -15.11
C SER A 101 8.73 10.84 -14.74
N LYS A 102 9.42 11.71 -15.48
CA LYS A 102 9.39 13.16 -15.24
C LYS A 102 8.05 13.81 -15.54
N GLU A 103 7.21 13.18 -16.37
CA GLU A 103 5.96 13.76 -16.87
C GLU A 103 4.73 12.97 -16.43
N MET A 104 4.86 11.65 -16.31
CA MET A 104 3.74 10.76 -15.99
C MET A 104 4.18 9.56 -15.16
N TRP A 105 3.21 8.93 -14.49
CA TRP A 105 3.41 7.65 -13.83
C TRP A 105 2.57 6.57 -14.49
N GLU A 106 3.12 5.35 -14.50
CA GLU A 106 2.33 4.13 -14.71
C GLU A 106 2.05 3.51 -13.34
N LEU A 107 0.79 3.13 -13.10
CA LEU A 107 0.34 2.39 -11.93
C LEU A 107 -0.06 0.98 -12.36
N TYR A 108 0.44 -0.02 -11.65
CA TYR A 108 0.20 -1.42 -11.93
C TYR A 108 -0.57 -2.06 -10.79
N PHE A 109 -1.66 -2.77 -11.13
CA PHE A 109 -2.37 -3.65 -10.21
C PHE A 109 -1.92 -5.08 -10.50
N TYR A 110 -1.17 -5.64 -9.58
CA TYR A 110 -0.49 -6.93 -9.76
C TYR A 110 -1.21 -8.01 -8.96
N THR A 111 -1.48 -9.17 -9.55
CA THR A 111 -2.30 -10.23 -8.95
C THR A 111 -1.65 -10.87 -7.72
N GLU A 112 -0.32 -10.85 -7.61
CA GLU A 112 0.37 -11.29 -6.40
C GLU A 112 0.55 -10.11 -5.44
N SER A 113 -0.10 -10.19 -4.29
CA SER A 113 -0.14 -9.11 -3.30
C SER A 113 0.63 -9.41 -2.01
N THR A 114 1.33 -10.55 -1.93
CA THR A 114 2.01 -11.00 -0.70
C THR A 114 3.53 -10.91 -0.74
N ASN A 115 4.09 -10.29 -1.78
CA ASN A 115 5.52 -10.13 -1.93
C ASN A 115 6.11 -9.22 -0.84
N TRP A 116 7.31 -9.55 -0.36
CA TRP A 116 8.10 -8.62 0.43
C TRP A 116 8.86 -7.67 -0.51
N GLY A 117 8.25 -6.52 -0.80
CA GLY A 117 8.80 -5.54 -1.72
C GLY A 117 8.48 -5.85 -3.19
N MET A 118 9.51 -5.86 -4.04
CA MET A 118 9.37 -6.24 -5.45
C MET A 118 9.27 -7.77 -5.57
N PRO A 119 8.54 -8.29 -6.57
CA PRO A 119 8.64 -9.71 -6.92
C PRO A 119 10.08 -10.02 -7.36
N GLU A 120 10.53 -11.24 -7.11
CA GLU A 120 11.88 -11.69 -7.51
C GLU A 120 12.11 -11.52 -9.01
N LYS A 121 11.08 -11.81 -9.80
CA LYS A 121 11.04 -11.57 -11.24
C LYS A 121 9.71 -10.93 -11.60
N TRP A 122 9.78 -9.79 -12.29
CA TRP A 122 8.58 -9.14 -12.83
C TRP A 122 7.98 -9.98 -13.95
N ASP A 123 6.65 -10.16 -13.92
CA ASP A 123 5.90 -10.92 -14.90
C ASP A 123 4.69 -10.09 -15.36
N ASP A 124 4.74 -9.59 -16.59
CA ASP A 124 3.67 -8.77 -17.17
C ASP A 124 2.32 -9.51 -17.26
N SER A 125 2.30 -10.83 -17.32
CA SER A 125 1.07 -11.62 -17.34
C SER A 125 0.27 -11.54 -16.03
N LYS A 126 0.94 -11.15 -14.93
CA LYS A 126 0.34 -10.94 -13.61
C LYS A 126 -0.15 -9.50 -13.39
N VAL A 127 0.02 -8.62 -14.36
CA VAL A 127 -0.52 -7.25 -14.33
C VAL A 127 -1.99 -7.30 -14.73
N ALA A 128 -2.90 -7.24 -13.74
CA ALA A 128 -4.34 -7.24 -13.96
C ALA A 128 -4.82 -5.94 -14.64
N LEU A 129 -4.17 -4.82 -14.31
CA LEU A 129 -4.49 -3.51 -14.88
C LEU A 129 -3.27 -2.60 -14.84
N ARG A 130 -3.09 -1.81 -15.91
CA ARG A 130 -2.08 -0.75 -16.02
C ARG A 130 -2.78 0.57 -16.33
N LEU A 131 -2.52 1.58 -15.51
CA LEU A 131 -3.04 2.93 -15.68
C LEU A 131 -1.91 3.92 -15.87
N LYS A 132 -2.20 5.05 -16.51
CA LYS A 132 -1.29 6.18 -16.67
C LYS A 132 -1.92 7.45 -16.15
N SER A 133 -1.11 8.28 -15.50
CA SER A 133 -1.53 9.61 -15.04
C SER A 133 -0.39 10.59 -15.20
N ASN A 134 -0.67 11.78 -15.70
CA ASN A 134 0.28 12.88 -15.69
C ASN A 134 0.54 13.33 -14.26
N ILE A 135 1.74 13.85 -14.00
CA ILE A 135 2.06 14.43 -12.70
C ILE A 135 1.37 15.79 -12.52
N ILE A 136 1.00 16.04 -11.28
CA ILE A 136 0.53 17.33 -10.79
C ILE A 136 1.60 17.84 -9.84
N ASN A 137 2.19 19.00 -10.16
CA ASN A 137 3.17 19.66 -9.31
C ASN A 137 2.47 20.34 -8.15
N LEU A 138 2.86 20.00 -6.93
CA LEU A 138 2.33 20.56 -5.71
C LEU A 138 3.15 21.81 -5.29
N ASN A 139 2.46 22.82 -4.78
CA ASN A 139 3.09 24.01 -4.22
C ASN A 139 3.69 23.77 -2.83
N THR A 140 3.28 22.69 -2.15
CA THR A 140 3.73 22.31 -0.81
C THR A 140 4.38 20.93 -0.84
N ILE A 141 5.37 20.72 0.04
CA ILE A 141 6.03 19.42 0.19
C ILE A 141 5.15 18.48 0.99
N VAL A 142 4.92 17.27 0.45
CA VAL A 142 4.34 16.14 1.16
C VAL A 142 5.49 15.29 1.70
N GLU A 143 5.79 15.43 2.99
CA GLU A 143 6.97 14.80 3.62
C GLU A 143 6.91 13.27 3.57
N ASN A 144 5.77 12.66 3.92
CA ASN A 144 5.60 11.22 3.88
C ASN A 144 4.79 10.81 2.66
N LEU A 145 5.19 9.73 1.98
CA LEU A 145 4.35 9.11 0.96
C LEU A 145 2.92 8.99 1.48
N THR A 146 1.97 9.55 0.75
CA THR A 146 0.56 9.56 1.09
C THR A 146 -0.25 9.03 -0.07
N ILE A 147 -1.03 7.98 0.19
CA ILE A 147 -2.08 7.50 -0.71
C ILE A 147 -3.40 7.89 -0.05
N SER A 148 -4.34 8.38 -0.83
CA SER A 148 -5.68 8.78 -0.36
C SER A 148 -6.75 8.37 -1.37
N ILE A 149 -8.00 8.34 -0.91
CA ILE A 149 -9.18 8.19 -1.75
C ILE A 149 -9.95 9.50 -1.61
N ASP A 150 -9.91 10.30 -2.66
CA ASP A 150 -10.39 11.69 -2.67
C ASP A 150 -11.57 11.84 -3.64
N ASN A 151 -12.14 13.06 -3.72
CA ASN A 151 -13.22 13.42 -4.66
C ASN A 151 -14.40 12.44 -4.60
N LEU A 152 -14.82 12.11 -3.38
CA LEU A 152 -15.89 11.15 -3.13
C LEU A 152 -17.22 11.63 -3.71
N GLN A 153 -17.84 10.79 -4.53
CA GLN A 153 -19.16 10.97 -5.11
C GLN A 153 -20.02 9.74 -4.81
N PHE A 154 -21.28 9.75 -5.28
CA PHE A 154 -22.23 8.65 -5.07
C PHE A 154 -21.68 7.30 -5.57
N ASP A 155 -21.00 7.28 -6.71
CA ASP A 155 -20.49 6.08 -7.38
C ASP A 155 -19.10 6.29 -8.01
N ALA A 156 -18.37 7.31 -7.56
CA ALA A 156 -17.02 7.61 -8.06
C ALA A 156 -16.12 8.15 -6.97
N ALA A 157 -14.82 8.00 -7.15
CA ALA A 157 -13.78 8.60 -6.34
C ALA A 157 -12.45 8.63 -7.12
N THR A 158 -11.41 9.14 -6.48
CA THR A 158 -10.07 9.23 -7.06
C THR A 158 -9.05 8.61 -6.12
N ILE A 159 -8.25 7.66 -6.59
CA ILE A 159 -7.04 7.24 -5.89
C ILE A 159 -5.96 8.27 -6.18
N SER A 160 -5.44 8.92 -5.14
CA SER A 160 -4.38 9.92 -5.23
C SER A 160 -3.11 9.43 -4.55
N ILE A 161 -1.97 9.68 -5.16
CA ILE A 161 -0.65 9.33 -4.61
C ILE A 161 0.20 10.60 -4.60
N SER A 162 0.67 10.99 -3.42
CA SER A 162 1.43 12.23 -3.24
C SER A 162 2.71 11.96 -2.45
N TRP A 163 3.83 12.49 -2.93
CA TRP A 163 5.09 12.52 -2.19
C TRP A 163 5.99 13.63 -2.73
N ASP A 164 6.72 14.32 -1.84
CA ASP A 164 7.46 15.52 -2.15
C ASP A 164 6.55 16.58 -2.80
N LYS A 165 6.87 17.07 -3.95
CA LYS A 165 6.09 18.04 -4.75
C LYS A 165 5.31 17.40 -5.89
N THR A 166 5.15 16.08 -5.85
CA THR A 166 4.51 15.32 -6.93
C THR A 166 3.23 14.66 -6.45
N ARG A 167 2.17 14.78 -7.26
CA ARG A 167 0.91 14.06 -7.11
C ARG A 167 0.51 13.43 -8.43
N VAL A 168 -0.08 12.24 -8.38
CA VAL A 168 -0.77 11.57 -9.48
C VAL A 168 -2.15 11.14 -9.04
N GLU A 169 -3.10 11.13 -9.96
CA GLU A 169 -4.51 10.87 -9.69
C GLU A 169 -5.08 9.84 -10.66
N PHE A 170 -5.85 8.90 -10.13
CA PHE A 170 -6.50 7.83 -10.88
C PHE A 170 -7.99 7.81 -10.53
N PRO A 171 -8.83 8.58 -11.25
CA PRO A 171 -10.26 8.60 -11.03
C PRO A 171 -10.89 7.28 -11.46
N PHE A 172 -11.86 6.80 -10.68
CA PHE A 172 -12.62 5.59 -10.97
C PHE A 172 -14.11 5.77 -10.67
N GLN A 173 -14.90 4.91 -11.30
CA GLN A 173 -16.35 4.81 -11.12
C GLN A 173 -16.75 3.39 -10.72
N LEU A 174 -17.95 3.26 -10.19
CA LEU A 174 -18.59 2.01 -9.80
C LEU A 174 -19.92 1.86 -10.53
N ASP A 175 -20.35 0.62 -10.76
CA ASP A 175 -21.68 0.32 -11.33
C ASP A 175 -22.76 0.23 -10.23
N THR A 176 -22.75 1.21 -9.30
CA THR A 176 -23.66 1.28 -8.16
C THR A 176 -25.11 1.40 -8.62
N LYS A 177 -25.37 2.28 -9.57
CA LYS A 177 -26.74 2.56 -10.06
C LYS A 177 -27.41 1.32 -10.64
N SER A 178 -26.75 0.58 -11.51
CA SER A 178 -27.29 -0.64 -12.11
C SER A 178 -27.61 -1.69 -11.05
N LYS A 179 -26.73 -1.86 -10.05
CA LYS A 179 -26.91 -2.81 -8.95
C LYS A 179 -28.09 -2.45 -8.05
N VAL A 180 -28.23 -1.17 -7.69
CA VAL A 180 -29.37 -0.68 -6.91
C VAL A 180 -30.67 -0.89 -7.68
N LEU A 181 -30.74 -0.53 -8.96
CA LEU A 181 -31.91 -0.75 -9.79
C LEU A 181 -32.27 -2.23 -9.94
N ALA A 182 -31.28 -3.11 -10.06
CA ALA A 182 -31.50 -4.55 -10.13
C ALA A 182 -32.07 -5.13 -8.80
N SER A 183 -31.69 -4.55 -7.66
CA SER A 183 -32.19 -4.98 -6.34
C SER A 183 -33.65 -4.55 -6.08
N ILE A 184 -34.10 -3.46 -6.69
CA ILE A 184 -35.49 -2.96 -6.54
C ILE A 184 -36.46 -3.78 -7.40
N LYS A 185 -35.97 -4.41 -8.49
CA LYS A 185 -36.82 -5.20 -9.42
C LYS A 185 -37.04 -6.66 -8.97
N LYS A 186 -36.42 -7.06 -7.89
CA LYS A 186 -36.61 -8.38 -7.22
C LYS A 186 -37.67 -8.29 -6.13
#